data_97c73b3ff77f8df4d10725afc8914706
#
_entry.id   97c73b3ff77f8df4d10725afc8914706
#
_cell.length_a   1.000
_cell.length_b   1.000
_cell.length_c   1.000
_cell.angle_alpha   90.00
_cell.angle_beta   90.00
_cell.angle_gamma   90.00
#
_symmetry.space_group_name_H-M   'P 1'
#
loop_
_entity.id
_entity.type
_entity.pdbx_description
1 polymer ?
#
loop_
_entity_poly.entity_id
_entity_poly.type
_entity_poly.pdbx_seq_one_letter_code
_entity_poly.pdbx_strand_id
1 'polypeptide(L)'
;MYTKRNETGYADALIREAEGLELLRNALKIAGVSTVRVPQVYSVNEERMEMAAIVPIRQTDDLLAKLGEGLAAVHSLPQACYGFGRDNYIGLNPQKNRETDNWGEFFLDYRLGYQVRLVSDASIRRQFTEVLE
;
A
#
# COMPACT_ATOMS: atom_id res chain seq x y z
N MET A 1 19.93 11.04 3.22
CA MET A 1 19.01 10.52 4.23
C MET A 1 17.77 11.40 4.24
N TYR A 2 16.58 10.83 4.35
CA TYR A 2 15.30 11.53 4.47
C TYR A 2 14.63 11.08 5.76
N THR A 3 14.06 12.03 6.50
CA THR A 3 13.34 11.77 7.75
C THR A 3 11.88 12.11 7.56
N LYS A 4 11.00 11.12 7.74
CA LYS A 4 9.55 11.28 7.77
C LYS A 4 9.07 11.32 9.23
N ARG A 5 8.26 12.30 9.58
CA ARG A 5 7.61 12.40 10.90
C ARG A 5 6.23 11.78 10.86
N ASN A 6 5.81 11.23 11.99
CA ASN A 6 4.44 10.75 12.13
C ASN A 6 3.50 11.95 12.34
N GLU A 7 2.71 12.24 11.32
CA GLU A 7 1.70 13.29 11.32
C GLU A 7 0.27 12.70 11.44
N THR A 8 0.19 11.39 11.67
CA THR A 8 -1.08 10.69 11.86
C THR A 8 -1.47 10.66 13.34
N GLY A 9 -2.71 10.36 13.66
CA GLY A 9 -3.14 10.10 15.03
C GLY A 9 -2.82 8.68 15.54
N TYR A 10 -2.03 7.89 14.79
CA TYR A 10 -1.77 6.48 15.06
C TYR A 10 -0.29 6.23 15.35
N ALA A 11 0.03 5.73 16.54
CA ALA A 11 1.40 5.54 16.99
C ALA A 11 2.21 4.59 16.07
N ASP A 12 1.59 3.54 15.55
CA ASP A 12 2.25 2.53 14.74
C ASP A 12 2.23 2.79 13.22
N ALA A 13 1.71 3.94 12.75
CA ALA A 13 1.55 4.23 11.33
C ALA A 13 2.86 4.12 10.54
N LEU A 14 3.95 4.72 11.04
CA LEU A 14 5.25 4.63 10.38
C LEU A 14 5.85 3.23 10.43
N ILE A 15 5.58 2.48 11.48
CA ILE A 15 6.02 1.08 11.61
C ILE A 15 5.34 0.23 10.53
N ARG A 16 4.02 0.41 10.33
CA ARG A 16 3.28 -0.27 9.26
C ARG A 16 3.73 0.13 7.86
N GLU A 17 4.06 1.40 7.68
CA GLU A 17 4.62 1.88 6.41
C GLU A 17 6.00 1.25 6.14
N ALA A 18 6.87 1.18 7.13
CA ALA A 18 8.18 0.54 7.00
C ALA A 18 8.07 -0.95 6.64
N GLU A 19 7.14 -1.67 7.25
CA GLU A 19 6.82 -3.07 6.90
C GLU A 19 6.38 -3.19 5.43
N GLY A 20 5.50 -2.30 4.96
CA GLY A 20 5.05 -2.27 3.57
C GLY A 20 6.19 -1.99 2.58
N LEU A 21 7.07 -1.04 2.90
CA LEU A 21 8.26 -0.75 2.09
C LEU A 21 9.20 -1.95 2.01
N GLU A 22 9.41 -2.68 3.10
CA GLU A 22 10.24 -3.88 3.12
C GLU A 22 9.63 -5.00 2.27
N LEU A 23 8.32 -5.22 2.35
CA LEU A 23 7.62 -6.20 1.51
C LEU A 23 7.74 -5.88 0.03
N LEU A 24 7.57 -4.61 -0.36
CA LEU A 24 7.74 -4.18 -1.75
C LEU A 24 9.18 -4.39 -2.24
N ARG A 25 10.18 -4.10 -1.42
CA ARG A 25 11.60 -4.36 -1.76
C ARG A 25 11.87 -5.85 -1.97
N ASN A 26 11.33 -6.69 -1.09
CA ASN A 26 11.46 -8.13 -1.22
C ASN A 26 10.74 -8.67 -2.46
N ALA A 27 9.55 -8.17 -2.77
CA ALA A 27 8.81 -8.53 -3.98
C ALA A 27 9.59 -8.16 -5.25
N LEU A 28 10.15 -6.95 -5.34
CA LEU A 28 11.00 -6.53 -6.45
C LEU A 28 12.24 -7.42 -6.61
N LYS A 29 12.86 -7.79 -5.50
CA LYS A 29 14.01 -8.73 -5.50
C LYS A 29 13.63 -10.10 -6.01
N ILE A 30 12.51 -10.66 -5.54
CA ILE A 30 12.00 -11.97 -5.99
C ILE A 30 11.64 -11.93 -7.48
N ALA A 31 11.01 -10.85 -7.94
CA ALA A 31 10.66 -10.65 -9.35
C ALA A 31 11.87 -10.33 -10.25
N GLY A 32 13.09 -10.19 -9.70
CA GLY A 32 14.29 -9.84 -10.47
C GLY A 32 14.29 -8.41 -11.03
N VAL A 33 13.47 -7.51 -10.48
CA VAL A 33 13.33 -6.13 -10.96
C VAL A 33 14.41 -5.26 -10.36
N SER A 34 15.24 -4.64 -11.22
CA SER A 34 16.29 -3.69 -10.82
C SER A 34 16.01 -2.24 -11.26
N THR A 35 15.03 -2.03 -12.13
CA THR A 35 14.68 -0.71 -12.67
C THR A 35 13.81 0.12 -11.74
N VAL A 36 13.12 -0.52 -10.79
CA VAL A 36 12.29 0.12 -9.78
C VAL A 36 12.96 -0.01 -8.42
N ARG A 37 12.97 1.07 -7.65
CA ARG A 37 13.57 1.10 -6.31
C ARG A 37 12.57 1.55 -5.26
N VAL A 38 12.56 0.85 -4.14
CA VAL A 38 11.88 1.26 -2.91
C VAL A 38 12.94 1.75 -1.92
N PRO A 39 12.77 2.93 -1.27
CA PRO A 39 13.76 3.46 -0.35
C PRO A 39 14.01 2.49 0.80
N GLN A 40 15.28 2.33 1.16
CA GLN A 40 15.67 1.55 2.32
C GLN A 40 15.33 2.30 3.60
N VAL A 41 14.63 1.67 4.52
CA VAL A 41 14.41 2.17 5.87
C VAL A 41 15.63 1.81 6.72
N TYR A 42 16.20 2.80 7.41
CA TYR A 42 17.33 2.64 8.30
C TYR A 42 16.90 2.49 9.75
N SER A 43 15.91 3.28 10.16
CA SER A 43 15.32 3.22 11.48
C SER A 43 13.86 3.67 11.44
N VAL A 44 13.03 3.13 12.32
CA VAL A 44 11.65 3.55 12.49
C VAL A 44 11.22 3.40 13.95
N ASN A 45 10.46 4.37 14.44
CA ASN A 45 9.73 4.33 15.69
C ASN A 45 8.37 5.02 15.53
N GLU A 46 7.63 5.20 16.61
CA GLU A 46 6.31 5.83 16.58
C GLU A 46 6.32 7.29 16.12
N GLU A 47 7.42 8.00 16.29
CA GLU A 47 7.54 9.43 16.00
C GLU A 47 8.13 9.73 14.62
N ARG A 48 9.09 8.90 14.18
CA ARG A 48 9.85 9.15 12.95
C ARG A 48 10.35 7.89 12.27
N MET A 49 10.55 8.00 10.96
CA MET A 49 11.20 7.00 10.12
C MET A 49 12.34 7.66 9.34
N GLU A 50 13.52 7.04 9.36
CA GLU A 50 14.69 7.46 8.60
C GLU A 50 14.92 6.50 7.44
N MET A 51 15.04 7.04 6.23
CA MET A 51 15.17 6.23 5.03
C MET A 51 16.13 6.85 4.01
N ALA A 52 16.46 6.09 2.98
CA ALA A 52 17.23 6.55 1.84
C ALA A 52 16.49 7.71 1.14
N ALA A 53 17.18 8.80 0.91
CA ALA A 53 16.64 9.92 0.13
C ALA A 53 16.58 9.52 -1.36
N ILE A 54 15.47 9.86 -2.01
CA ILE A 54 15.32 9.76 -3.46
C ILE A 54 15.44 11.18 -4.04
N VAL A 55 16.34 11.34 -5.00
CA VAL A 55 16.46 12.62 -5.72
C VAL A 55 15.42 12.65 -6.83
N PRO A 56 14.51 13.62 -6.84
CA PRO A 56 13.55 13.76 -7.90
C PRO A 56 14.24 14.02 -9.25
N ILE A 57 13.78 13.38 -10.29
CA ILE A 57 14.22 13.64 -11.67
C ILE A 57 12.99 13.93 -12.53
N ARG A 58 13.25 14.50 -13.72
CA ARG A 58 12.16 14.75 -14.67
C ARG A 58 11.55 13.43 -15.12
N GLN A 59 10.23 13.38 -15.09
CA GLN A 59 9.46 12.25 -15.63
C GLN A 59 9.65 12.15 -17.14
N THR A 60 9.87 10.94 -17.64
CA THR A 60 9.95 10.60 -19.06
C THR A 60 9.10 9.37 -19.36
N ASP A 61 8.71 9.16 -20.61
CA ASP A 61 7.95 8.00 -21.04
C ASP A 61 8.72 6.70 -20.77
N ASP A 62 10.03 6.69 -20.95
CA ASP A 62 10.91 5.55 -20.62
C ASP A 62 10.88 5.19 -19.14
N LEU A 63 10.86 6.18 -18.24
CA LEU A 63 10.73 5.93 -16.82
C LEU A 63 9.36 5.35 -16.45
N LEU A 64 8.29 5.83 -17.08
CA LEU A 64 6.96 5.28 -16.85
C LEU A 64 6.82 3.85 -17.38
N ALA A 65 7.37 3.57 -18.56
CA ALA A 65 7.41 2.22 -19.13
C ALA A 65 8.14 1.25 -18.15
N LYS A 66 9.34 1.62 -17.70
CA LYS A 66 10.11 0.80 -16.73
C LYS A 66 9.39 0.60 -15.40
N LEU A 67 8.69 1.63 -14.91
CA LEU A 67 7.87 1.51 -13.72
C LEU A 67 6.72 0.51 -13.95
N GLY A 68 6.02 0.63 -15.09
CA GLY A 68 4.93 -0.29 -15.46
C GLY A 68 5.40 -1.75 -15.59
N GLU A 69 6.52 -1.98 -16.25
CA GLU A 69 7.14 -3.31 -16.38
C GLU A 69 7.49 -3.89 -15.00
N GLY A 70 8.10 -3.09 -14.13
CA GLY A 70 8.47 -3.51 -12.78
C GLY A 70 7.26 -3.84 -11.92
N LEU A 71 6.20 -3.04 -11.99
CA LEU A 71 4.94 -3.32 -11.28
C LEU A 71 4.26 -4.59 -11.82
N ALA A 72 4.21 -4.77 -13.14
CA ALA A 72 3.65 -5.97 -13.75
C ALA A 72 4.39 -7.24 -13.30
N ALA A 73 5.71 -7.19 -13.23
CA ALA A 73 6.52 -8.31 -12.75
C ALA A 73 6.22 -8.66 -11.28
N VAL A 74 6.09 -7.65 -10.40
CA VAL A 74 5.72 -7.86 -8.99
C VAL A 74 4.29 -8.42 -8.88
N HIS A 75 3.34 -7.88 -9.64
CA HIS A 75 1.95 -8.35 -9.63
C HIS A 75 1.77 -9.76 -10.19
N SER A 76 2.75 -10.26 -10.95
CA SER A 76 2.75 -11.64 -11.46
C SER A 76 3.30 -12.67 -10.47
N LEU A 77 3.81 -12.23 -9.32
CA LEU A 77 4.29 -13.15 -8.29
C LEU A 77 3.10 -13.92 -7.69
N PRO A 78 3.16 -15.26 -7.65
CA PRO A 78 2.08 -16.04 -7.05
C PRO A 78 2.01 -15.79 -5.54
N GLN A 79 0.79 -15.69 -5.04
CA GLN A 79 0.49 -15.55 -3.62
C GLN A 79 -0.47 -16.66 -3.19
N ALA A 80 -0.35 -17.11 -1.94
CA ALA A 80 -1.20 -18.17 -1.39
C ALA A 80 -2.61 -17.66 -1.08
N CYS A 81 -2.77 -16.36 -0.80
CA CYS A 81 -4.04 -15.75 -0.43
C CYS A 81 -4.08 -14.30 -0.90
N TYR A 82 -5.27 -13.72 -0.88
CA TYR A 82 -5.48 -12.28 -1.06
C TYR A 82 -5.54 -11.59 0.30
N GLY A 83 -5.14 -10.32 0.33
CA GLY A 83 -5.21 -9.51 1.53
C GLY A 83 -3.87 -9.33 2.23
N PHE A 84 -3.92 -9.11 3.53
CA PHE A 84 -2.75 -8.89 4.35
C PHE A 84 -3.02 -9.34 5.79
N GLY A 85 -2.03 -9.97 6.44
CA GLY A 85 -2.18 -10.62 7.73
C GLY A 85 -2.40 -9.68 8.92
N ARG A 86 -2.35 -8.37 8.71
CA ARG A 86 -2.59 -7.36 9.75
C ARG A 86 -3.13 -6.06 9.19
N ASP A 87 -3.82 -5.29 10.03
CA ASP A 87 -4.30 -3.96 9.70
C ASP A 87 -3.13 -2.99 9.46
N ASN A 88 -3.34 -2.03 8.56
CA ASN A 88 -2.41 -0.96 8.24
C ASN A 88 -3.16 0.35 7.97
N TYR A 89 -2.57 1.26 7.22
CA TYR A 89 -3.15 2.57 6.95
C TYR A 89 -3.07 2.89 5.46
N ILE A 90 -4.08 3.63 4.98
CA ILE A 90 -4.07 4.27 3.67
C ILE A 90 -4.23 5.79 3.87
N GLY A 91 -3.13 6.53 3.73
CA GLY A 91 -3.07 7.93 4.13
C GLY A 91 -3.32 8.06 5.64
N LEU A 92 -4.35 8.82 6.00
CA LEU A 92 -4.76 9.04 7.39
C LEU A 92 -5.85 8.08 7.89
N ASN A 93 -6.26 7.11 7.06
CA ASN A 93 -7.35 6.21 7.40
C ASN A 93 -6.84 4.81 7.76
N PRO A 94 -7.36 4.20 8.84
CA PRO A 94 -7.12 2.79 9.11
C PRO A 94 -7.63 1.94 7.95
N GLN A 95 -6.84 0.96 7.53
CA GLN A 95 -7.20 0.01 6.53
C GLN A 95 -7.28 -1.38 7.15
N LYS A 96 -8.49 -1.91 7.23
CA LYS A 96 -8.75 -3.26 7.69
C LYS A 96 -8.24 -4.28 6.68
N ASN A 97 -7.61 -5.32 7.19
CA ASN A 97 -7.08 -6.40 6.39
C ASN A 97 -7.48 -7.76 6.96
N ARG A 98 -7.54 -8.72 6.07
CA ARG A 98 -7.69 -10.14 6.37
C ARG A 98 -7.13 -10.94 5.20
N GLU A 99 -6.55 -12.07 5.47
CA GLU A 99 -6.20 -13.05 4.45
C GLU A 99 -7.43 -13.89 4.10
N THR A 100 -7.66 -14.10 2.81
CA THR A 100 -8.75 -14.90 2.24
C THR A 100 -8.29 -15.54 0.93
N ASP A 101 -8.91 -16.63 0.55
CA ASP A 101 -8.71 -17.32 -0.72
C ASP A 101 -9.61 -16.79 -1.85
N ASN A 102 -10.52 -15.86 -1.53
CA ASN A 102 -11.45 -15.24 -2.47
C ASN A 102 -11.15 -13.75 -2.66
N TRP A 103 -10.71 -13.37 -3.85
CA TRP A 103 -10.47 -11.97 -4.21
C TRP A 103 -11.71 -11.10 -4.10
N GLY A 104 -12.86 -11.60 -4.59
CA GLY A 104 -14.12 -10.85 -4.57
C GLY A 104 -14.53 -10.47 -3.15
N GLU A 105 -14.52 -11.43 -2.22
CA GLU A 105 -14.79 -11.19 -0.80
C GLU A 105 -13.81 -10.20 -0.19
N PHE A 106 -12.51 -10.38 -0.43
CA PHE A 106 -11.51 -9.47 0.09
C PHE A 106 -11.74 -8.04 -0.40
N PHE A 107 -11.95 -7.87 -1.71
CA PHE A 107 -12.09 -6.54 -2.31
C PHE A 107 -13.39 -5.87 -1.89
N LEU A 108 -14.48 -6.64 -1.83
CA LEU A 108 -15.77 -6.15 -1.39
C LEU A 108 -15.72 -5.72 0.09
N ASP A 109 -15.30 -6.59 0.99
CA ASP A 109 -15.41 -6.34 2.43
C ASP A 109 -14.37 -5.38 2.96
N TYR A 110 -13.11 -5.52 2.51
CA TYR A 110 -11.95 -4.84 3.08
C TYR A 110 -11.44 -3.68 2.23
N ARG A 111 -11.97 -3.47 1.03
CA ARG A 111 -11.61 -2.35 0.17
C ARG A 111 -12.82 -1.47 -0.13
N LEU A 112 -13.66 -1.83 -1.07
CA LEU A 112 -14.79 -1.00 -1.48
C LEU A 112 -15.82 -0.83 -0.36
N GLY A 113 -16.33 -1.91 0.20
CA GLY A 113 -17.36 -1.87 1.25
C GLY A 113 -16.88 -1.14 2.51
N TYR A 114 -15.60 -1.30 2.88
CA TYR A 114 -15.03 -0.52 3.97
C TYR A 114 -15.07 0.99 3.68
N GLN A 115 -14.66 1.42 2.49
CA GLN A 115 -14.68 2.82 2.09
C GLN A 115 -16.10 3.38 1.99
N VAL A 116 -17.04 2.61 1.45
CA VAL A 116 -18.46 2.99 1.38
C VAL A 116 -19.03 3.26 2.77
N ARG A 117 -18.67 2.44 3.77
CA ARG A 117 -19.10 2.66 5.17
C ARG A 117 -18.58 3.96 5.78
N LEU A 118 -17.45 4.49 5.30
CA LEU A 118 -16.89 5.76 5.76
C LEU A 118 -17.54 7.00 5.09
N VAL A 119 -18.34 6.81 4.04
CA VAL A 119 -19.02 7.91 3.37
C VAL A 119 -20.11 8.47 4.30
N SER A 120 -19.99 9.75 4.65
CA SER A 120 -20.95 10.44 5.55
C SER A 120 -22.28 10.75 4.87
N ASP A 121 -22.27 11.04 3.55
CA ASP A 121 -23.49 11.29 2.78
C ASP A 121 -24.30 10.02 2.60
N ALA A 122 -25.51 9.99 3.18
CA ALA A 122 -26.37 8.82 3.17
C ALA A 122 -26.89 8.46 1.76
N SER A 123 -27.08 9.45 0.87
CA SER A 123 -27.55 9.23 -0.50
C SER A 123 -26.46 8.57 -1.34
N ILE A 124 -25.23 9.12 -1.26
CA ILE A 124 -24.06 8.56 -1.94
C ILE A 124 -23.78 7.14 -1.42
N ARG A 125 -23.76 6.96 -0.10
CA ARG A 125 -23.52 5.64 0.51
C ARG A 125 -24.51 4.60 0.02
N ARG A 126 -25.81 4.93 -0.04
CA ARG A 126 -26.86 4.01 -0.53
C ARG A 126 -26.60 3.60 -1.97
N GLN A 127 -26.32 4.58 -2.87
CA GLN A 127 -26.08 4.29 -4.29
C GLN A 127 -24.89 3.32 -4.48
N PHE A 128 -23.80 3.53 -3.72
CA PHE A 128 -22.66 2.61 -3.79
C PHE A 128 -22.96 1.24 -3.18
N THR A 129 -23.77 1.17 -2.12
CA THR A 129 -24.17 -0.11 -1.52
C THR A 129 -24.97 -0.93 -2.52
N GLU A 130 -25.92 -0.33 -3.24
CA GLU A 130 -26.72 -1.00 -4.28
C GLU A 130 -25.87 -1.55 -5.45
N VAL A 131 -24.68 -1.00 -5.70
CA VAL A 131 -23.76 -1.50 -6.73
C VAL A 131 -22.92 -2.68 -6.21
N LEU A 132 -22.75 -2.79 -4.88
CA LEU A 132 -21.92 -3.83 -4.26
C LEU A 132 -22.71 -5.11 -3.91
N GLU A 133 -24.04 -5.08 -3.98
CA GLU A 133 -24.94 -6.24 -3.83
C GLU A 133 -25.08 -7.02 -5.16
#